data_c79cbb42a1b581d0c7866d8fdbd420fe
#
_entry.id   c79cbb42a1b581d0c7866d8fdbd420fe
#
_cell.length_a   1.000
_cell.length_b   1.000
_cell.length_c   1.000
_cell.angle_alpha   90.00
_cell.angle_beta   90.00
_cell.angle_gamma   90.00
#
_symmetry.space_group_name_H-M   'P 1'
#
loop_
_entity.id
_entity.type
_entity.pdbx_description
1 polymer ?
#
loop_
_entity_poly.entity_id
_entity_poly.type
_entity_poly.pdbx_seq_one_letter_code
_entity_poly.pdbx_strand_id
1 'polypeptide(L)'
;LNPNQKFINNKVLNMLEENTERLSFTSKHQELKWELHDELLVKTFQRMTAGKRYQDFMKEAGNSFEEDQKFIGKLFLRYVAENEDLHDHVEGLELSWADDFHISNSMIQKTIGFFKENEPSHTLIKMIKDEEDREFAGKLLKQTLNHWEETEKKLEGRLENWDIERISLIDKIILVTAICELDFFPLTPGRVIINEYIEISKVFSTDRSNIFINGILDKYTKDINRN
;
A
#
# COMPACT_ATOMS: atom_id res chain seq x y z
N LEU A 1 6.34 20.79 -37.96
CA LEU A 1 5.63 21.15 -36.74
C LEU A 1 6.39 20.48 -35.59
N ASN A 2 6.92 21.27 -34.65
CA ASN A 2 7.49 20.67 -33.43
C ASN A 2 6.35 20.00 -32.63
N PRO A 3 6.53 18.75 -32.18
CA PRO A 3 5.52 18.08 -31.37
C PRO A 3 5.29 18.87 -30.07
N ASN A 4 4.06 18.86 -29.57
CA ASN A 4 3.74 19.49 -28.30
C ASN A 4 4.45 18.73 -27.15
N GLN A 5 5.38 19.39 -26.50
CA GLN A 5 6.20 18.82 -25.44
C GLN A 5 5.66 19.04 -24.02
N LYS A 6 4.44 19.58 -23.87
CA LYS A 6 3.85 19.96 -22.59
C LYS A 6 3.83 18.80 -21.59
N PHE A 7 3.47 17.59 -22.03
CA PHE A 7 3.47 16.40 -21.16
C PHE A 7 4.88 16.01 -20.70
N ILE A 8 5.84 16.00 -21.61
CA ILE A 8 7.24 15.64 -21.31
C ILE A 8 7.87 16.67 -20.34
N ASN A 9 7.48 17.94 -20.49
CA ASN A 9 7.98 19.03 -19.65
C ASN A 9 7.16 19.24 -18.36
N ASN A 10 6.26 18.30 -18.03
CA ASN A 10 5.52 18.36 -16.78
C ASN A 10 6.47 18.32 -15.59
N LYS A 11 6.37 19.29 -14.69
CA LYS A 11 7.29 19.45 -13.56
C LYS A 11 7.33 18.22 -12.64
N VAL A 12 6.17 17.59 -12.39
CA VAL A 12 6.07 16.43 -11.52
C VAL A 12 6.69 15.19 -12.16
N LEU A 13 6.53 15.01 -13.47
CA LEU A 13 7.22 13.92 -14.20
C LEU A 13 8.74 14.10 -14.15
N ASN A 14 9.23 15.32 -14.38
CA ASN A 14 10.66 15.61 -14.29
C ASN A 14 11.20 15.32 -12.88
N MET A 15 10.46 15.71 -11.83
CA MET A 15 10.83 15.40 -10.44
C MET A 15 10.90 13.90 -10.17
N LEU A 16 9.99 13.11 -10.72
CA LEU A 16 10.03 11.65 -10.64
C LEU A 16 11.20 11.07 -11.43
N GLU A 17 11.46 11.60 -12.62
CA GLU A 17 12.55 11.15 -13.48
C GLU A 17 13.92 11.43 -12.88
N GLU A 18 14.11 12.60 -12.29
CA GLU A 18 15.35 13.04 -11.67
C GLU A 18 15.53 12.54 -10.22
N ASN A 19 14.54 11.81 -9.67
CA ASN A 19 14.58 11.33 -8.30
C ASN A 19 15.76 10.39 -8.06
N THR A 20 16.67 10.79 -7.18
CA THR A 20 17.93 10.07 -6.93
C THR A 20 17.73 8.71 -6.28
N GLU A 21 16.72 8.54 -5.43
CA GLU A 21 16.42 7.23 -4.81
C GLU A 21 15.92 6.25 -5.88
N ARG A 22 14.99 6.69 -6.76
CA ARG A 22 14.52 5.89 -7.89
C ARG A 22 15.68 5.51 -8.82
N LEU A 23 16.50 6.48 -9.21
CA LEU A 23 17.64 6.23 -10.09
C LEU A 23 18.65 5.26 -9.48
N SER A 24 18.96 5.42 -8.18
CA SER A 24 19.84 4.51 -7.45
C SER A 24 19.27 3.09 -7.39
N PHE A 25 17.98 2.95 -7.15
CA PHE A 25 17.32 1.65 -7.11
C PHE A 25 17.28 0.99 -8.49
N THR A 26 16.82 1.67 -9.52
CA THR A 26 16.70 1.11 -10.87
C THR A 26 18.05 0.81 -11.52
N SER A 27 19.12 1.51 -11.12
CA SER A 27 20.48 1.18 -11.57
C SER A 27 20.98 -0.19 -11.09
N LYS A 28 20.49 -0.65 -9.95
CA LYS A 28 20.83 -1.94 -9.33
C LYS A 28 19.90 -3.08 -9.77
N HIS A 29 18.72 -2.74 -10.26
CA HIS A 29 17.63 -3.67 -10.60
C HIS A 29 17.25 -3.52 -12.07
N GLN A 30 18.17 -3.91 -12.95
CA GLN A 30 17.99 -3.79 -14.41
C GLN A 30 16.85 -4.67 -14.94
N GLU A 31 16.52 -5.74 -14.24
CA GLU A 31 15.40 -6.65 -14.51
C GLU A 31 14.02 -5.98 -14.37
N LEU A 32 13.94 -4.86 -13.63
CA LEU A 32 12.68 -4.13 -13.42
C LEU A 32 12.42 -3.04 -14.47
N LYS A 33 13.15 -3.04 -15.57
CA LYS A 33 12.96 -2.06 -16.63
C LYS A 33 11.72 -2.37 -17.45
N TRP A 34 10.83 -1.40 -17.52
CA TRP A 34 9.61 -1.46 -18.33
C TRP A 34 9.86 -1.57 -19.83
N GLU A 35 11.06 -1.23 -20.30
CA GLU A 35 11.49 -1.42 -21.70
C GLU A 35 11.41 -2.89 -22.14
N LEU A 36 11.38 -3.83 -21.20
CA LEU A 36 11.17 -5.25 -21.46
C LEU A 36 9.68 -5.61 -21.72
N HIS A 37 8.77 -4.65 -21.55
CA HIS A 37 7.32 -4.83 -21.62
C HIS A 37 6.66 -3.82 -22.59
N ASP A 38 7.30 -3.58 -23.73
CA ASP A 38 6.95 -2.52 -24.68
C ASP A 38 5.49 -2.54 -25.14
N GLU A 39 4.91 -3.70 -25.41
CA GLU A 39 3.52 -3.80 -25.89
C GLU A 39 2.54 -3.25 -24.86
N LEU A 40 2.72 -3.57 -23.59
CA LEU A 40 1.86 -3.13 -22.50
C LEU A 40 1.99 -1.62 -22.27
N LEU A 41 3.22 -1.10 -22.32
CA LEU A 41 3.49 0.33 -22.22
C LEU A 41 2.86 1.10 -23.38
N VAL A 42 3.06 0.65 -24.60
CA VAL A 42 2.50 1.30 -25.80
C VAL A 42 0.98 1.32 -25.75
N LYS A 43 0.35 0.20 -25.40
CA LYS A 43 -1.11 0.11 -25.23
C LYS A 43 -1.63 1.09 -24.18
N THR A 44 -0.98 1.12 -23.01
CA THR A 44 -1.35 2.02 -21.91
C THR A 44 -1.19 3.48 -22.31
N PHE A 45 -0.07 3.83 -22.94
CA PHE A 45 0.19 5.18 -23.42
C PHE A 45 -0.80 5.63 -24.50
N GLN A 46 -1.14 4.76 -25.45
CA GLN A 46 -2.15 5.05 -26.47
C GLN A 46 -3.52 5.32 -25.84
N ARG A 47 -3.96 4.49 -24.89
CA ARG A 47 -5.22 4.70 -24.14
C ARG A 47 -5.19 6.03 -23.38
N MET A 48 -4.08 6.36 -22.75
CA MET A 48 -3.90 7.60 -21.99
C MET A 48 -4.00 8.83 -22.92
N THR A 49 -3.26 8.83 -24.01
CA THR A 49 -3.20 9.97 -24.95
C THR A 49 -4.49 10.17 -25.74
N ALA A 50 -5.27 9.12 -25.98
CA ALA A 50 -6.60 9.19 -26.55
C ALA A 50 -7.65 9.76 -25.58
N GLY A 51 -7.36 9.75 -24.27
CA GLY A 51 -8.28 10.20 -23.24
C GLY A 51 -8.53 11.71 -23.27
N LYS A 52 -9.80 12.11 -23.11
CA LYS A 52 -10.21 13.53 -23.13
C LYS A 52 -9.40 14.39 -22.17
N ARG A 53 -9.13 13.92 -20.96
CA ARG A 53 -8.35 14.65 -19.95
C ARG A 53 -6.93 14.99 -20.44
N TYR A 54 -6.25 14.02 -21.06
CA TYR A 54 -4.93 14.25 -21.64
C TYR A 54 -5.00 15.29 -22.78
N GLN A 55 -5.96 15.13 -23.68
CA GLN A 55 -6.12 16.04 -24.81
C GLN A 55 -6.48 17.47 -24.38
N ASP A 56 -7.33 17.63 -23.37
CA ASP A 56 -7.68 18.94 -22.83
C ASP A 56 -6.45 19.59 -22.17
N PHE A 57 -5.71 18.86 -21.33
CA PHE A 57 -4.47 19.33 -20.74
C PHE A 57 -3.45 19.80 -21.79
N MET A 58 -3.29 19.06 -22.88
CA MET A 58 -2.35 19.41 -23.94
C MET A 58 -2.72 20.68 -24.73
N LYS A 59 -3.99 21.11 -24.68
CA LYS A 59 -4.47 22.36 -25.31
C LYS A 59 -4.33 23.60 -24.45
N GLU A 60 -4.27 23.45 -23.15
CA GLU A 60 -4.15 24.58 -22.22
C GLU A 60 -2.77 25.24 -22.33
N ALA A 61 -2.73 26.58 -22.18
CA ALA A 61 -1.54 27.39 -22.47
C ALA A 61 -0.60 27.57 -21.26
N GLY A 62 -0.41 26.59 -20.43
CA GLY A 62 0.46 26.64 -19.27
C GLY A 62 -0.28 26.21 -18.01
N ASN A 63 0.44 25.68 -17.05
CA ASN A 63 -0.14 25.16 -15.81
C ASN A 63 0.70 25.60 -14.61
N SER A 64 0.02 25.75 -13.46
CA SER A 64 0.70 25.82 -12.18
C SER A 64 1.26 24.44 -11.80
N PHE A 65 2.13 24.41 -10.82
CA PHE A 65 2.65 23.17 -10.26
C PHE A 65 1.53 22.28 -9.72
N GLU A 66 0.56 22.86 -9.04
CA GLU A 66 -0.59 22.16 -8.47
C GLU A 66 -1.49 21.54 -9.54
N GLU A 67 -1.63 22.21 -10.69
CA GLU A 67 -2.38 21.67 -11.83
C GLU A 67 -1.63 20.49 -12.46
N ASP A 68 -0.33 20.61 -12.65
CA ASP A 68 0.55 19.54 -13.10
C ASP A 68 0.48 18.33 -12.16
N GLN A 69 0.55 18.56 -10.85
CA GLN A 69 0.48 17.51 -9.83
C GLN A 69 -0.86 16.79 -9.84
N LYS A 70 -1.97 17.54 -9.87
CA LYS A 70 -3.31 16.96 -9.97
C LYS A 70 -3.52 16.19 -11.27
N PHE A 71 -2.95 16.68 -12.36
CA PHE A 71 -3.04 16.03 -13.65
C PHE A 71 -2.32 14.69 -13.63
N ILE A 72 -1.04 14.65 -13.21
CA ILE A 72 -0.25 13.42 -13.13
C ILE A 72 -0.87 12.42 -12.15
N GLY A 73 -1.31 12.87 -10.96
CA GLY A 73 -1.98 12.00 -10.00
C GLY A 73 -3.23 11.32 -10.58
N LYS A 74 -4.04 12.04 -11.36
CA LYS A 74 -5.23 11.49 -12.00
C LYS A 74 -4.92 10.58 -13.19
N LEU A 75 -3.85 10.86 -13.94
CA LEU A 75 -3.41 9.96 -15.00
C LEU A 75 -2.88 8.66 -14.42
N PHE A 76 -2.04 8.75 -13.39
CA PHE A 76 -1.51 7.58 -12.70
C PHE A 76 -2.64 6.69 -12.16
N LEU A 77 -3.60 7.30 -11.43
CA LEU A 77 -4.74 6.55 -10.90
C LEU A 77 -5.50 5.82 -12.02
N ARG A 78 -5.87 6.53 -13.09
CA ARG A 78 -6.73 5.99 -14.15
C ARG A 78 -6.05 4.97 -15.06
N TYR A 79 -4.77 5.16 -15.37
CA TYR A 79 -4.10 4.38 -16.42
C TYR A 79 -3.03 3.43 -15.88
N VAL A 80 -2.69 3.55 -14.59
CA VAL A 80 -1.74 2.67 -13.92
C VAL A 80 -2.42 1.93 -12.78
N ALA A 81 -2.88 2.63 -11.75
CA ALA A 81 -3.42 2.00 -10.54
C ALA A 81 -4.74 1.23 -10.75
N GLU A 82 -5.62 1.73 -11.65
CA GLU A 82 -6.89 1.09 -12.03
C GLU A 82 -6.76 0.24 -13.32
N ASN A 83 -5.55 -0.10 -13.74
CA ASN A 83 -5.31 -0.84 -14.98
C ASN A 83 -5.19 -2.34 -14.70
N GLU A 84 -6.27 -3.07 -14.96
CA GLU A 84 -6.31 -4.52 -14.77
C GLU A 84 -5.24 -5.26 -15.60
N ASP A 85 -5.00 -4.84 -16.86
CA ASP A 85 -3.96 -5.44 -17.71
C ASP A 85 -2.54 -5.31 -17.06
N LEU A 86 -2.27 -4.19 -16.36
CA LEU A 86 -1.01 -4.00 -15.63
C LEU A 86 -0.97 -4.85 -14.36
N HIS A 87 -2.06 -4.92 -13.62
CA HIS A 87 -2.15 -5.75 -12.41
C HIS A 87 -1.92 -7.23 -12.77
N ASP A 88 -2.68 -7.77 -13.70
CA ASP A 88 -2.54 -9.16 -14.15
C ASP A 88 -1.13 -9.46 -14.64
N HIS A 89 -0.50 -8.49 -15.34
CA HIS A 89 0.87 -8.66 -15.82
C HIS A 89 1.89 -8.77 -14.69
N VAL A 90 1.85 -7.87 -13.69
CA VAL A 90 2.82 -7.89 -12.58
C VAL A 90 2.56 -9.06 -11.64
N GLU A 91 1.29 -9.44 -11.40
CA GLU A 91 0.91 -10.64 -10.66
C GLU A 91 1.44 -11.91 -11.35
N GLY A 92 1.39 -11.95 -12.68
CA GLY A 92 1.96 -13.03 -13.47
C GLY A 92 3.49 -13.14 -13.38
N LEU A 93 4.19 -12.05 -13.06
CA LEU A 93 5.63 -12.06 -12.81
C LEU A 93 5.97 -12.55 -11.41
N GLU A 94 5.19 -12.11 -10.41
CA GLU A 94 5.36 -12.50 -9.02
C GLU A 94 4.03 -12.42 -8.27
N LEU A 95 3.62 -13.52 -7.67
CA LEU A 95 2.28 -13.70 -7.05
C LEU A 95 2.01 -12.72 -5.89
N SER A 96 3.04 -12.22 -5.20
CA SER A 96 2.88 -11.23 -4.12
C SER A 96 2.21 -9.94 -4.60
N TRP A 97 2.27 -9.61 -5.90
CA TRP A 97 1.61 -8.44 -6.46
C TRP A 97 0.07 -8.51 -6.43
N ALA A 98 -0.52 -9.69 -6.23
CA ALA A 98 -1.96 -9.82 -6.01
C ALA A 98 -2.44 -8.90 -4.86
N ASP A 99 -1.67 -8.83 -3.77
CA ASP A 99 -1.98 -8.01 -2.60
C ASP A 99 -1.23 -6.67 -2.60
N ASP A 100 0.05 -6.66 -3.02
CA ASP A 100 0.93 -5.49 -2.88
C ASP A 100 0.68 -4.39 -3.92
N PHE A 101 0.04 -4.70 -5.04
CA PHE A 101 -0.20 -3.74 -6.13
C PHE A 101 -0.96 -2.49 -5.67
N HIS A 102 -2.03 -2.68 -4.89
CA HIS A 102 -2.84 -1.57 -4.38
C HIS A 102 -2.08 -0.71 -3.35
N ILE A 103 -1.29 -1.33 -2.49
CA ILE A 103 -0.48 -0.65 -1.47
C ILE A 103 0.58 0.20 -2.17
N SER A 104 1.31 -0.39 -3.12
CA SER A 104 2.35 0.28 -3.90
C SER A 104 1.79 1.48 -4.68
N ASN A 105 0.66 1.31 -5.36
CA ASN A 105 0.00 2.40 -6.08
C ASN A 105 -0.48 3.52 -5.14
N SER A 106 -1.00 3.18 -3.96
CA SER A 106 -1.37 4.17 -2.94
C SER A 106 -0.16 4.99 -2.47
N MET A 107 1.00 4.35 -2.29
CA MET A 107 2.24 5.04 -1.91
C MET A 107 2.76 5.96 -3.01
N ILE A 108 2.67 5.56 -4.28
CA ILE A 108 3.02 6.42 -5.42
C ILE A 108 2.08 7.63 -5.48
N GLN A 109 0.78 7.44 -5.30
CA GLN A 109 -0.20 8.55 -5.22
C GLN A 109 0.14 9.54 -4.11
N LYS A 110 0.47 9.05 -2.93
CA LYS A 110 0.92 9.87 -1.81
C LYS A 110 2.21 10.61 -2.16
N THR A 111 3.20 9.92 -2.75
CA THR A 111 4.47 10.52 -3.17
C THR A 111 4.25 11.69 -4.13
N ILE A 112 3.43 11.49 -5.17
CA ILE A 112 3.05 12.55 -6.11
C ILE A 112 2.42 13.73 -5.36
N GLY A 113 1.52 13.46 -4.40
CA GLY A 113 0.84 14.49 -3.61
C GLY A 113 1.75 15.27 -2.65
N PHE A 114 2.88 14.71 -2.24
CA PHE A 114 3.84 15.36 -1.34
C PHE A 114 4.86 16.24 -2.04
N PHE A 115 5.01 16.14 -3.34
CA PHE A 115 5.95 16.97 -4.08
C PHE A 115 5.60 18.46 -3.96
N LYS A 116 6.63 19.30 -3.81
CA LYS A 116 6.51 20.77 -3.76
C LYS A 116 7.48 21.39 -4.76
N GLU A 117 7.03 22.42 -5.45
CA GLU A 117 7.75 23.02 -6.58
C GLU A 117 9.19 23.46 -6.27
N ASN A 118 9.45 23.90 -5.05
CA ASN A 118 10.73 24.49 -4.66
C ASN A 118 11.59 23.58 -3.76
N GLU A 119 11.22 22.35 -3.58
CA GLU A 119 11.99 21.38 -2.79
C GLU A 119 12.81 20.48 -3.71
N PRO A 120 14.16 20.60 -3.73
CA PRO A 120 15.00 19.94 -4.73
C PRO A 120 15.22 18.44 -4.49
N SER A 121 14.92 17.95 -3.34
CA SER A 121 15.14 16.54 -2.97
C SER A 121 13.83 15.94 -2.52
N HIS A 122 13.27 15.11 -3.37
CA HIS A 122 12.00 14.47 -3.09
C HIS A 122 12.28 13.06 -2.67
N THR A 123 12.13 12.82 -1.39
CA THR A 123 12.16 11.48 -0.82
C THR A 123 10.90 10.75 -1.25
N LEU A 124 11.07 9.58 -1.83
CA LEU A 124 9.93 8.67 -2.04
C LEU A 124 9.37 8.28 -0.68
N ILE A 125 8.05 8.21 -0.57
CA ILE A 125 7.45 7.72 0.66
C ILE A 125 7.88 6.28 0.86
N LYS A 126 8.53 6.02 1.98
CA LYS A 126 8.99 4.68 2.35
C LYS A 126 7.86 3.92 3.02
N MET A 127 7.70 2.65 2.68
CA MET A 127 6.81 1.73 3.37
C MET A 127 7.28 1.50 4.82
N ILE A 128 8.59 1.35 4.99
CA ILE A 128 9.25 1.25 6.30
C ILE A 128 9.94 2.60 6.54
N LYS A 129 9.48 3.35 7.53
CA LYS A 129 9.93 4.69 7.82
C LYS A 129 11.38 4.73 8.29
N ASP A 130 11.71 3.82 9.20
CA ASP A 130 13.04 3.73 9.83
C ASP A 130 13.35 2.29 10.27
N GLU A 131 14.50 2.09 10.91
CA GLU A 131 14.92 0.78 11.39
C GLU A 131 14.08 0.30 12.57
N GLU A 132 13.49 1.21 13.35
CA GLU A 132 12.59 0.87 14.46
C GLU A 132 11.32 0.19 13.95
N ASP A 133 10.71 0.68 12.86
CA ASP A 133 9.57 0.04 12.20
C ASP A 133 9.94 -1.37 11.69
N ARG A 134 11.14 -1.51 11.13
CA ARG A 134 11.64 -2.81 10.65
C ARG A 134 11.85 -3.81 11.79
N GLU A 135 12.45 -3.35 12.87
CA GLU A 135 12.64 -4.17 14.06
C GLU A 135 11.31 -4.55 14.72
N PHE A 136 10.35 -3.61 14.74
CA PHE A 136 9.01 -3.87 15.25
C PHE A 136 8.34 -5.01 14.50
N ALA A 137 8.29 -4.94 13.17
CA ALA A 137 7.69 -5.98 12.35
C ALA A 137 8.35 -7.36 12.55
N GLY A 138 9.69 -7.39 12.59
CA GLY A 138 10.44 -8.62 12.87
C GLY A 138 10.21 -9.18 14.27
N LYS A 139 10.14 -8.32 15.29
CA LYS A 139 9.83 -8.70 16.68
C LYS A 139 8.40 -9.24 16.78
N LEU A 140 7.43 -8.57 16.17
CA LEU A 140 6.03 -8.98 16.17
C LEU A 140 5.86 -10.36 15.52
N LEU A 141 6.41 -10.57 14.33
CA LEU A 141 6.39 -11.86 13.66
C LEU A 141 6.98 -12.98 14.54
N LYS A 142 8.15 -12.71 15.14
CA LYS A 142 8.82 -13.68 16.03
C LYS A 142 7.98 -14.01 17.26
N GLN A 143 7.38 -13.00 17.90
CA GLN A 143 6.50 -13.22 19.05
C GLN A 143 5.26 -14.02 18.66
N THR A 144 4.63 -13.68 17.54
CA THR A 144 3.46 -14.39 17.03
C THR A 144 3.77 -15.88 16.80
N LEU A 145 4.88 -16.18 16.11
CA LEU A 145 5.28 -17.56 15.82
C LEU A 145 5.63 -18.35 17.09
N ASN A 146 6.35 -17.73 18.03
CA ASN A 146 6.78 -18.39 19.27
C ASN A 146 5.62 -18.66 20.23
N HIS A 147 4.58 -17.82 20.22
CA HIS A 147 3.46 -17.92 21.15
C HIS A 147 2.15 -18.32 20.48
N TRP A 148 2.21 -18.85 19.26
CA TRP A 148 1.03 -19.20 18.47
C TRP A 148 0.07 -20.09 19.24
N GLU A 149 0.52 -21.26 19.69
CA GLU A 149 -0.32 -22.25 20.38
C GLU A 149 -0.88 -21.72 21.73
N GLU A 150 -0.09 -20.96 22.47
CA GLU A 150 -0.54 -20.34 23.72
C GLU A 150 -1.63 -19.32 23.48
N THR A 151 -1.43 -18.47 22.46
CA THR A 151 -2.36 -17.40 22.09
C THR A 151 -3.64 -17.97 21.47
N GLU A 152 -3.54 -19.01 20.68
CA GLU A 152 -4.69 -19.75 20.15
C GLU A 152 -5.58 -20.29 21.27
N LYS A 153 -5.00 -20.88 22.32
CA LYS A 153 -5.73 -21.33 23.51
C LYS A 153 -6.38 -20.16 24.28
N LYS A 154 -5.72 -19.01 24.36
CA LYS A 154 -6.32 -17.80 24.95
C LYS A 154 -7.52 -17.33 24.13
N LEU A 155 -7.45 -17.44 22.80
CA LEU A 155 -8.51 -17.12 21.88
C LEU A 155 -9.69 -18.08 22.04
N GLU A 156 -9.45 -19.41 22.08
CA GLU A 156 -10.49 -20.43 22.29
C GLU A 156 -11.34 -20.17 23.55
N GLY A 157 -10.68 -19.83 24.65
CA GLY A 157 -11.37 -19.52 25.91
C GLY A 157 -12.29 -18.30 25.88
N ARG A 158 -12.24 -17.50 24.79
CA ARG A 158 -13.05 -16.28 24.61
C ARG A 158 -14.10 -16.38 23.53
N LEU A 159 -14.07 -17.47 22.77
CA LEU A 159 -15.03 -17.76 21.69
C LEU A 159 -16.31 -18.38 22.28
N GLU A 160 -17.10 -17.58 23.02
CA GLU A 160 -18.42 -18.01 23.49
C GLU A 160 -19.32 -18.32 22.28
N ASN A 161 -19.72 -19.56 22.08
CA ASN A 161 -20.58 -20.02 20.98
C ASN A 161 -19.91 -20.10 19.58
N TRP A 162 -18.60 -19.97 19.47
CA TRP A 162 -17.88 -20.15 18.21
C TRP A 162 -16.82 -21.25 18.37
N ASP A 163 -16.83 -22.17 17.42
CA ASP A 163 -15.81 -23.20 17.31
C ASP A 163 -14.61 -22.61 16.56
N ILE A 164 -13.43 -22.68 17.14
CA ILE A 164 -12.19 -22.13 16.52
C ILE A 164 -11.89 -22.77 15.17
N GLU A 165 -12.34 -24.01 14.96
CA GLU A 165 -12.19 -24.71 13.67
C GLU A 165 -13.04 -24.07 12.56
N ARG A 166 -14.04 -23.26 12.91
CA ARG A 166 -14.91 -22.57 11.95
C ARG A 166 -14.44 -21.16 11.60
N ILE A 167 -13.42 -20.65 12.29
CA ILE A 167 -12.81 -19.36 11.98
C ILE A 167 -11.93 -19.52 10.74
N SER A 168 -12.03 -18.57 9.80
CA SER A 168 -11.14 -18.56 8.64
C SER A 168 -9.67 -18.49 9.08
N LEU A 169 -8.78 -19.12 8.34
CA LEU A 169 -7.34 -19.08 8.65
C LEU A 169 -6.83 -17.63 8.75
N ILE A 170 -7.30 -16.75 7.87
CA ILE A 170 -6.92 -15.33 7.85
C ILE A 170 -7.39 -14.63 9.12
N ASP A 171 -8.65 -14.80 9.53
CA ASP A 171 -9.16 -14.19 10.76
C ASP A 171 -8.38 -14.69 11.99
N LYS A 172 -8.03 -15.98 12.01
CA LYS A 172 -7.21 -16.57 13.07
C LYS A 172 -5.82 -15.93 13.12
N ILE A 173 -5.15 -15.79 11.97
CA ILE A 173 -3.84 -15.13 11.88
C ILE A 173 -3.93 -13.69 12.38
N ILE A 174 -4.92 -12.93 11.95
CA ILE A 174 -5.14 -11.55 12.37
C ILE A 174 -5.34 -11.48 13.89
N LEU A 175 -6.21 -12.31 14.46
CA LEU A 175 -6.50 -12.33 15.89
C LEU A 175 -5.29 -12.73 16.72
N VAL A 176 -4.57 -13.80 16.35
CA VAL A 176 -3.38 -14.26 17.08
C VAL A 176 -2.30 -13.19 17.03
N THR A 177 -2.07 -12.56 15.88
CA THR A 177 -1.06 -11.50 15.75
C THR A 177 -1.43 -10.28 16.59
N ALA A 178 -2.69 -9.84 16.57
CA ALA A 178 -3.20 -8.72 17.35
C ALA A 178 -3.07 -8.98 18.87
N ILE A 179 -3.41 -10.18 19.32
CA ILE A 179 -3.26 -10.57 20.74
C ILE A 179 -1.79 -10.58 21.14
N CYS A 180 -0.90 -11.10 20.31
CA CYS A 180 0.55 -11.04 20.58
C CYS A 180 1.05 -9.59 20.65
N GLU A 181 0.57 -8.69 19.80
CA GLU A 181 0.92 -7.28 19.89
C GLU A 181 0.40 -6.66 21.19
N LEU A 182 -0.84 -6.95 21.55
CA LEU A 182 -1.42 -6.52 22.82
C LEU A 182 -0.60 -7.03 24.04
N ASP A 183 -0.11 -8.24 24.02
CA ASP A 183 0.60 -8.84 25.15
C ASP A 183 2.05 -8.39 25.25
N PHE A 184 2.77 -8.26 24.13
CA PHE A 184 4.22 -8.07 24.10
C PHE A 184 4.68 -6.66 23.76
N PHE A 185 3.79 -5.76 23.28
CA PHE A 185 4.13 -4.39 22.90
C PHE A 185 3.36 -3.34 23.72
N PRO A 186 3.75 -3.15 25.00
CA PRO A 186 2.98 -2.33 25.93
C PRO A 186 2.97 -0.82 25.61
N LEU A 187 3.84 -0.34 24.74
CA LEU A 187 3.93 1.07 24.39
C LEU A 187 2.84 1.51 23.39
N THR A 188 2.30 0.59 22.61
CA THR A 188 1.22 0.89 21.67
C THR A 188 -0.13 0.83 22.38
N PRO A 189 -0.94 1.90 22.37
CA PRO A 189 -2.26 1.86 22.99
C PRO A 189 -3.16 0.78 22.39
N GLY A 190 -3.92 0.05 23.24
CA GLY A 190 -4.76 -1.07 22.79
C GLY A 190 -5.77 -0.68 21.72
N ARG A 191 -6.36 0.52 21.79
CA ARG A 191 -7.29 1.03 20.76
C ARG A 191 -6.63 1.25 19.39
N VAL A 192 -5.36 1.64 19.38
CA VAL A 192 -4.61 1.78 18.11
C VAL A 192 -4.42 0.42 17.49
N ILE A 193 -3.94 -0.56 18.28
CA ILE A 193 -3.78 -1.94 17.83
C ILE A 193 -5.08 -2.48 17.25
N ILE A 194 -6.19 -2.39 17.97
CA ILE A 194 -7.50 -2.87 17.51
C ILE A 194 -7.87 -2.23 16.15
N ASN A 195 -7.73 -0.90 16.04
CA ASN A 195 -8.10 -0.20 14.81
C ASN A 195 -7.26 -0.67 13.60
N GLU A 196 -5.96 -0.85 13.77
CA GLU A 196 -5.08 -1.32 12.69
C GLU A 196 -5.47 -2.73 12.23
N TYR A 197 -5.74 -3.66 13.15
CA TYR A 197 -6.17 -5.02 12.76
C TYR A 197 -7.58 -5.09 12.19
N ILE A 198 -8.47 -4.14 12.53
CA ILE A 198 -9.75 -3.97 11.85
C ILE A 198 -9.53 -3.53 10.39
N GLU A 199 -8.64 -2.56 10.14
CA GLU A 199 -8.34 -2.13 8.77
C GLU A 199 -7.67 -3.26 7.95
N ILE A 200 -6.74 -4.02 8.55
CA ILE A 200 -6.15 -5.22 7.93
C ILE A 200 -7.26 -6.22 7.56
N SER A 201 -8.19 -6.47 8.46
CA SER A 201 -9.28 -7.45 8.20
C SER A 201 -10.21 -7.05 7.05
N LYS A 202 -10.41 -5.75 6.82
CA LYS A 202 -11.20 -5.26 5.68
C LYS A 202 -10.53 -5.52 4.34
N VAL A 203 -9.18 -5.60 4.33
CA VAL A 203 -8.40 -5.83 3.11
C VAL A 203 -8.24 -7.33 2.84
N PHE A 204 -7.95 -8.13 3.87
CA PHE A 204 -7.51 -9.51 3.71
C PHE A 204 -8.55 -10.55 4.07
N SER A 205 -9.73 -10.16 4.60
CA SER A 205 -10.76 -11.11 5.01
C SER A 205 -12.14 -10.76 4.48
N THR A 206 -13.19 -11.40 5.02
CA THR A 206 -14.56 -11.20 4.55
C THR A 206 -15.19 -9.91 5.07
N ASP A 207 -16.24 -9.41 4.40
CA ASP A 207 -16.95 -8.17 4.76
C ASP A 207 -17.44 -8.10 6.22
N ARG A 208 -17.60 -9.26 6.88
CA ARG A 208 -18.06 -9.35 8.27
C ARG A 208 -16.96 -9.62 9.27
N SER A 209 -15.78 -9.95 8.82
CA SER A 209 -14.65 -10.30 9.69
C SER A 209 -14.23 -9.14 10.58
N ASN A 210 -14.31 -7.90 10.08
CA ASN A 210 -13.99 -6.71 10.85
C ASN A 210 -14.84 -6.56 12.14
N ILE A 211 -16.14 -6.87 12.06
CA ILE A 211 -17.06 -6.81 13.21
C ILE A 211 -16.71 -7.93 14.21
N PHE A 212 -16.46 -9.13 13.71
CA PHE A 212 -16.09 -10.29 14.54
C PHE A 212 -14.74 -10.05 15.26
N ILE A 213 -13.72 -9.63 14.53
CA ILE A 213 -12.37 -9.35 15.05
C ILE A 213 -12.43 -8.23 16.10
N ASN A 214 -13.17 -7.13 15.81
CA ASN A 214 -13.37 -6.06 16.77
C ASN A 214 -13.98 -6.58 18.08
N GLY A 215 -15.04 -7.38 18.01
CA GLY A 215 -15.71 -7.92 19.22
C GLY A 215 -14.79 -8.77 20.08
N ILE A 216 -13.93 -9.59 19.47
CA ILE A 216 -12.97 -10.44 20.19
C ILE A 216 -11.84 -9.59 20.81
N LEU A 217 -11.26 -8.65 20.06
CA LEU A 217 -10.16 -7.82 20.56
C LEU A 217 -10.63 -6.84 21.63
N ASP A 218 -11.81 -6.27 21.52
CA ASP A 218 -12.42 -5.44 22.57
C ASP A 218 -12.62 -6.21 23.88
N LYS A 219 -13.08 -7.45 23.79
CA LYS A 219 -13.21 -8.31 24.98
C LYS A 219 -11.84 -8.62 25.58
N TYR A 220 -10.87 -8.96 24.74
CA TYR A 220 -9.52 -9.26 25.17
C TYR A 220 -8.85 -8.09 25.90
N THR A 221 -8.91 -6.87 25.33
CA THR A 221 -8.31 -5.67 25.95
C THR A 221 -8.93 -5.31 27.29
N LYS A 222 -10.24 -5.52 27.47
CA LYS A 222 -10.92 -5.34 28.76
C LYS A 222 -10.43 -6.34 29.81
N ASP A 223 -10.26 -7.60 29.42
CA ASP A 223 -9.80 -8.66 30.32
C ASP A 223 -8.37 -8.40 30.85
N ILE A 224 -7.49 -7.86 29.99
CA ILE A 224 -6.10 -7.53 30.36
C ILE A 224 -5.92 -6.09 30.89
N ASN A 225 -7.04 -5.32 31.08
CA ASN A 225 -7.02 -3.91 31.52
C ASN A 225 -6.15 -2.99 30.66
N ARG A 226 -6.16 -3.19 29.34
CA ARG A 226 -5.37 -2.43 28.36
C ARG A 226 -6.29 -1.63 27.43
N ASN A 227 -6.70 -0.45 27.86
CA ASN A 227 -7.57 0.47 27.11
C ASN A 227 -6.77 1.50 26.29
#